data_ff37ccefbd9584db51fb883e971dc866
#
_entry.id   ff37ccefbd9584db51fb883e971dc866
#
_cell.length_a   1.000
_cell.length_b   1.000
_cell.length_c   1.000
_cell.angle_alpha   90.00
_cell.angle_beta   90.00
_cell.angle_gamma   90.00
#
_symmetry.space_group_name_H-M   'P 1'
#
loop_
_entity.id
_entity.type
_entity.pdbx_description
1 polymer ?
#
loop_
_entity_poly.entity_id
_entity_poly.type
_entity_poly.pdbx_seq_one_letter_code
_entity_poly.pdbx_strand_id
1 'polypeptide(L)'
;MAVSYDTIGVNYSDLRRPDARIYMLISAALGSADTVLNVGAGTGSYEPVDRSVTAIEPSGEMISQRSASAAPVIQGCAEDLPFEDNSFDASTAILTVHHWTDKEKGLREMRRVTRGPVVVLTYDPAFRAFWLLDYFPQLVTLDEGQMPKLTDYGKWLGPVEISPVPIPYDC
;
A
#
# COMPACT_ATOMS: atom_id res chain seq x y z
N MET A 1 -0.89 -19.58 -6.27
CA MET A 1 -0.03 -18.91 -7.26
C MET A 1 -0.16 -17.41 -6.99
N ALA A 2 0.95 -16.74 -6.70
CA ALA A 2 0.93 -15.28 -6.59
C ALA A 2 0.55 -14.70 -7.97
N VAL A 3 -0.42 -13.82 -8.01
CA VAL A 3 -0.83 -13.13 -9.24
C VAL A 3 0.26 -12.11 -9.56
N SER A 4 0.89 -12.22 -10.73
CA SER A 4 1.93 -11.28 -11.15
C SER A 4 1.30 -10.07 -11.84
N TYR A 5 1.55 -8.88 -11.33
CA TYR A 5 1.15 -7.63 -11.98
C TYR A 5 1.79 -7.40 -13.34
N ASP A 6 2.88 -8.08 -13.65
CA ASP A 6 3.44 -8.10 -15.02
C ASP A 6 2.49 -8.71 -16.06
N THR A 7 1.47 -9.46 -15.60
CA THR A 7 0.47 -10.08 -16.48
C THR A 7 -0.88 -9.38 -16.43
N ILE A 8 -1.34 -8.97 -15.23
CA ILE A 8 -2.69 -8.38 -15.05
C ILE A 8 -2.67 -6.86 -14.95
N GLY A 9 -1.50 -6.26 -14.80
CA GLY A 9 -1.33 -4.81 -14.63
C GLY A 9 -1.45 -4.00 -15.92
N VAL A 10 -1.66 -4.63 -17.07
CA VAL A 10 -1.80 -3.94 -18.36
C VAL A 10 -2.98 -2.97 -18.33
N ASN A 11 -2.74 -1.70 -18.68
CA ASN A 11 -3.71 -0.59 -18.62
C ASN A 11 -4.25 -0.28 -17.20
N TYR A 12 -3.53 -0.64 -16.15
CA TYR A 12 -3.97 -0.41 -14.77
C TYR A 12 -4.17 1.09 -14.48
N SER A 13 -3.30 1.95 -14.97
CA SER A 13 -3.37 3.41 -14.81
C SER A 13 -4.64 4.03 -15.40
N ASP A 14 -5.19 3.45 -16.46
CA ASP A 14 -6.38 3.97 -17.13
C ASP A 14 -7.67 3.65 -16.35
N LEU A 15 -7.63 2.56 -15.58
CA LEU A 15 -8.79 2.03 -14.86
C LEU A 15 -8.86 2.48 -13.40
N ARG A 16 -7.75 2.89 -12.81
CA ARG A 16 -7.65 3.22 -11.38
C ARG A 16 -7.32 4.70 -11.20
N ARG A 17 -8.29 5.44 -10.67
CA ARG A 17 -8.13 6.86 -10.31
C ARG A 17 -8.14 7.01 -8.79
N PRO A 18 -7.15 7.71 -8.21
CA PRO A 18 -7.14 8.01 -6.78
C PRO A 18 -8.38 8.83 -6.38
N ASP A 19 -9.05 8.44 -5.30
CA ASP A 19 -10.11 9.26 -4.70
C ASP A 19 -9.50 10.33 -3.79
N ALA A 20 -9.88 11.59 -3.98
CA ALA A 20 -9.34 12.71 -3.23
C ALA A 20 -9.64 12.62 -1.72
N ARG A 21 -10.75 11.99 -1.31
CA ARG A 21 -11.14 11.81 0.09
C ARG A 21 -10.22 10.81 0.80
N ILE A 22 -9.89 9.71 0.12
CA ILE A 22 -8.91 8.72 0.60
C ILE A 22 -7.52 9.35 0.65
N TYR A 23 -7.13 10.10 -0.39
CA TYR A 23 -5.86 10.84 -0.42
C TYR A 23 -5.70 11.77 0.79
N MET A 24 -6.75 12.52 1.15
CA MET A 24 -6.72 13.42 2.31
C MET A 24 -6.48 12.67 3.63
N LEU A 25 -7.09 11.48 3.79
CA LEU A 25 -6.89 10.65 4.99
C LEU A 25 -5.45 10.12 5.08
N ILE A 26 -4.89 9.65 3.96
CA ILE A 26 -3.50 9.21 3.89
C ILE A 26 -2.56 10.38 4.19
N SER A 27 -2.79 11.54 3.58
CA SER A 27 -1.97 12.74 3.81
C SER A 27 -2.02 13.20 5.27
N ALA A 28 -3.20 13.16 5.89
CA ALA A 28 -3.35 13.48 7.32
C ALA A 28 -2.59 12.49 8.21
N ALA A 29 -2.62 11.19 7.91
CA ALA A 29 -1.91 10.16 8.66
C ALA A 29 -0.37 10.28 8.54
N LEU A 30 0.12 10.83 7.43
CA LEU A 30 1.55 11.12 7.24
C LEU A 30 2.04 12.31 8.09
N GLY A 31 1.13 13.15 8.59
CA GLY A 31 1.47 14.31 9.43
C GLY A 31 2.40 15.31 8.72
N SER A 32 3.47 15.73 9.39
CA SER A 32 4.45 16.69 8.90
C SER A 32 5.69 16.05 8.28
N ALA A 33 5.60 14.79 7.80
CA ALA A 33 6.72 14.11 7.16
C ALA A 33 7.13 14.81 5.87
N ASP A 34 8.41 15.12 5.70
CA ASP A 34 8.96 15.73 4.47
C ASP A 34 9.39 14.66 3.46
N THR A 35 9.94 13.54 3.95
CA THR A 35 10.41 12.42 3.12
C THR A 35 9.53 11.20 3.33
N VAL A 36 9.01 10.62 2.24
CA VAL A 36 8.08 9.48 2.29
C VAL A 36 8.57 8.36 1.38
N LEU A 37 8.62 7.13 1.91
CA LEU A 37 8.83 5.92 1.12
C LEU A 37 7.49 5.29 0.77
N ASN A 38 7.19 5.11 -0.53
CA ASN A 38 6.00 4.39 -0.99
C ASN A 38 6.38 2.96 -1.41
N VAL A 39 5.94 1.95 -0.67
CA VAL A 39 6.31 0.53 -0.86
C VAL A 39 5.19 -0.24 -1.53
N GLY A 40 5.49 -0.91 -2.65
CA GLY A 40 4.51 -1.51 -3.55
C GLY A 40 3.72 -0.42 -4.26
N ALA A 41 4.46 0.53 -4.84
CA ALA A 41 3.94 1.82 -5.28
C ALA A 41 3.07 1.73 -6.54
N GLY A 42 3.13 0.61 -7.27
CA GLY A 42 2.39 0.44 -8.51
C GLY A 42 2.64 1.58 -9.50
N THR A 43 1.57 2.10 -10.07
CA THR A 43 1.62 3.23 -11.01
C THR A 43 1.77 4.60 -10.34
N GLY A 44 1.88 4.66 -8.99
CA GLY A 44 2.07 5.91 -8.23
C GLY A 44 0.78 6.53 -7.70
N SER A 45 -0.30 5.74 -7.57
CA SER A 45 -1.55 6.20 -6.96
C SER A 45 -1.34 6.62 -5.51
N TYR A 46 -1.97 7.73 -5.11
CA TYR A 46 -1.91 8.29 -3.75
C TYR A 46 -0.51 8.78 -3.29
N GLU A 47 0.46 8.95 -4.19
CA GLU A 47 1.72 9.61 -3.85
C GLU A 47 1.47 11.09 -3.54
N PRO A 48 1.91 11.60 -2.35
CA PRO A 48 1.76 13.01 -2.04
C PRO A 48 2.64 13.88 -2.96
N VAL A 49 2.03 14.93 -3.53
CA VAL A 49 2.70 15.82 -4.49
C VAL A 49 3.47 16.96 -3.83
N ASP A 50 3.26 17.15 -2.54
CA ASP A 50 3.84 18.24 -1.71
C ASP A 50 5.04 17.78 -0.87
N ARG A 51 5.52 16.54 -1.08
CA ARG A 51 6.58 15.91 -0.29
C ARG A 51 7.61 15.24 -1.19
N SER A 52 8.79 14.98 -0.64
CA SER A 52 9.81 14.18 -1.32
C SER A 52 9.47 12.69 -1.21
N VAL A 53 8.99 12.09 -2.29
CA VAL A 53 8.63 10.67 -2.32
C VAL A 53 9.69 9.86 -3.05
N THR A 54 10.05 8.70 -2.50
CA THR A 54 10.78 7.62 -3.17
C THR A 54 9.87 6.40 -3.23
N ALA A 55 9.82 5.71 -4.37
CA ALA A 55 8.96 4.56 -4.56
C ALA A 55 9.76 3.26 -4.71
N ILE A 56 9.22 2.15 -4.19
CA ILE A 56 9.66 0.77 -4.43
C ILE A 56 8.51 0.01 -5.09
N GLU A 57 8.80 -0.66 -6.21
CA GLU A 57 7.81 -1.47 -6.95
C GLU A 57 8.51 -2.67 -7.62
N PRO A 58 8.05 -3.91 -7.40
CA PRO A 58 8.67 -5.08 -8.01
C PRO A 58 8.32 -5.28 -9.50
N SER A 59 7.12 -4.84 -9.95
CA SER A 59 6.64 -5.08 -11.31
C SER A 59 7.19 -4.06 -12.29
N GLY A 60 7.95 -4.54 -13.27
CA GLY A 60 8.41 -3.70 -14.40
C GLY A 60 7.26 -3.14 -15.23
N GLU A 61 6.16 -3.88 -15.36
CA GLU A 61 4.95 -3.43 -16.05
C GLU A 61 4.31 -2.23 -15.33
N MET A 62 4.16 -2.31 -14.00
CA MET A 62 3.61 -1.20 -13.21
C MET A 62 4.52 0.04 -13.26
N ILE A 63 5.84 -0.17 -13.21
CA ILE A 63 6.83 0.91 -13.34
C ILE A 63 6.70 1.61 -14.69
N SER A 64 6.53 0.85 -15.79
CA SER A 64 6.44 1.40 -17.14
C SER A 64 5.21 2.31 -17.35
N GLN A 65 4.15 2.11 -16.58
CA GLN A 65 2.90 2.89 -16.62
C GLN A 65 2.93 4.13 -15.72
N ARG A 66 4.02 4.37 -14.98
CA ARG A 66 4.12 5.55 -14.12
C ARG A 66 4.19 6.83 -14.96
N SER A 67 3.44 7.82 -14.52
CA SER A 67 3.49 9.17 -15.11
C SER A 67 4.90 9.77 -15.00
N ALA A 68 5.29 10.62 -15.92
CA ALA A 68 6.55 11.37 -15.86
C ALA A 68 6.64 12.30 -14.63
N SER A 69 5.50 12.63 -14.01
CA SER A 69 5.42 13.42 -12.78
C SER A 69 5.36 12.57 -11.51
N ALA A 70 5.30 11.24 -11.62
CA ALA A 70 5.33 10.35 -10.46
C ALA A 70 6.70 10.37 -9.78
N ALA A 71 6.73 9.96 -8.51
CA ALA A 71 7.97 9.89 -7.75
C ALA A 71 9.00 8.96 -8.41
N PRO A 72 10.30 9.21 -8.23
CA PRO A 72 11.35 8.29 -8.68
C PRO A 72 11.13 6.92 -8.04
N VAL A 73 11.26 5.86 -8.86
CA VAL A 73 10.99 4.49 -8.45
C VAL A 73 12.25 3.62 -8.59
N ILE A 74 12.47 2.77 -7.59
CA ILE A 74 13.48 1.73 -7.60
C ILE A 74 12.75 0.40 -7.74
N GLN A 75 13.19 -0.44 -8.67
CA GLN A 75 12.64 -1.79 -8.78
C GLN A 75 13.15 -2.65 -7.63
N GLY A 76 12.22 -3.18 -6.83
CA GLY A 76 12.53 -3.96 -5.63
C GLY A 76 11.29 -4.43 -4.90
N CYS A 77 11.47 -5.24 -3.88
CA CYS A 77 10.39 -5.78 -3.07
C CYS A 77 10.42 -5.22 -1.62
N ALA A 78 9.29 -5.31 -0.94
CA ALA A 78 9.14 -4.82 0.42
C ALA A 78 10.04 -5.54 1.42
N GLU A 79 10.36 -6.78 1.16
CA GLU A 79 11.11 -7.68 2.04
C GLU A 79 12.61 -7.40 2.11
N ASP A 80 13.12 -6.51 1.25
CA ASP A 80 14.55 -6.16 1.18
C ASP A 80 14.71 -4.73 0.66
N LEU A 81 14.47 -3.76 1.57
CA LEU A 81 14.51 -2.34 1.22
C LEU A 81 15.96 -1.83 1.21
N PRO A 82 16.48 -1.27 0.09
CA PRO A 82 17.86 -0.88 -0.07
C PRO A 82 18.18 0.47 0.59
N PHE A 83 17.73 0.67 1.82
CA PHE A 83 17.91 1.92 2.57
C PHE A 83 18.43 1.64 3.99
N GLU A 84 19.16 2.61 4.53
CA GLU A 84 19.60 2.62 5.90
C GLU A 84 18.42 2.72 6.88
N ASP A 85 18.63 2.32 8.14
CA ASP A 85 17.66 2.49 9.21
C ASP A 85 17.26 3.96 9.37
N ASN A 86 15.96 4.21 9.57
CA ASN A 86 15.42 5.56 9.80
C ASN A 86 15.74 6.57 8.68
N SER A 87 15.81 6.14 7.41
CA SER A 87 16.10 6.99 6.25
C SER A 87 14.95 7.93 5.88
N PHE A 88 13.71 7.57 6.22
CA PHE A 88 12.51 8.32 5.85
C PHE A 88 11.75 8.82 7.06
N ASP A 89 11.08 9.98 6.90
CA ASP A 89 10.18 10.50 7.94
C ASP A 89 8.92 9.65 8.08
N ALA A 90 8.40 9.16 6.95
CA ALA A 90 7.23 8.28 6.92
C ALA A 90 7.33 7.25 5.79
N SER A 91 6.49 6.22 5.85
CA SER A 91 6.30 5.30 4.73
C SER A 91 4.83 4.95 4.53
N THR A 92 4.49 4.56 3.29
CA THR A 92 3.15 4.14 2.88
C THR A 92 3.17 2.77 2.23
N ALA A 93 2.11 1.99 2.46
CA ALA A 93 1.79 0.79 1.69
C ALA A 93 0.28 0.80 1.39
N ILE A 94 -0.09 1.12 0.16
CA ILE A 94 -1.47 1.39 -0.23
C ILE A 94 -2.05 0.24 -1.04
N LEU A 95 -2.93 -0.55 -0.45
CA LEU A 95 -3.61 -1.70 -1.07
C LEU A 95 -2.62 -2.69 -1.72
N THR A 96 -1.47 -2.94 -1.09
CA THR A 96 -0.38 -3.73 -1.67
C THR A 96 0.11 -4.88 -0.77
N VAL A 97 0.01 -4.76 0.56
CA VAL A 97 0.58 -5.73 1.53
C VAL A 97 0.14 -7.17 1.28
N HIS A 98 -1.09 -7.38 0.81
CA HIS A 98 -1.62 -8.70 0.50
C HIS A 98 -0.92 -9.41 -0.67
N HIS A 99 -0.19 -8.67 -1.51
CA HIS A 99 0.60 -9.21 -2.62
C HIS A 99 2.02 -9.64 -2.20
N TRP A 100 2.50 -9.20 -1.04
CA TRP A 100 3.87 -9.50 -0.59
C TRP A 100 4.02 -10.98 -0.24
N THR A 101 5.19 -11.53 -0.53
CA THR A 101 5.50 -12.94 -0.26
C THR A 101 5.64 -13.18 1.25
N ASP A 102 6.38 -12.31 1.93
CA ASP A 102 6.56 -12.30 3.39
C ASP A 102 6.11 -10.94 3.95
N LYS A 103 4.86 -10.89 4.36
CA LYS A 103 4.21 -9.67 4.85
C LYS A 103 4.83 -9.16 6.15
N GLU A 104 5.22 -10.09 7.05
CA GLU A 104 5.90 -9.74 8.30
C GLU A 104 7.23 -9.08 8.01
N LYS A 105 8.05 -9.72 7.16
CA LYS A 105 9.36 -9.19 6.81
C LYS A 105 9.25 -7.82 6.14
N GLY A 106 8.34 -7.67 5.16
CA GLY A 106 8.13 -6.41 4.47
C GLY A 106 7.69 -5.27 5.41
N LEU A 107 6.75 -5.52 6.32
CA LEU A 107 6.32 -4.51 7.29
C LEU A 107 7.43 -4.18 8.31
N ARG A 108 8.24 -5.16 8.73
CA ARG A 108 9.39 -4.90 9.58
C ARG A 108 10.46 -4.07 8.86
N GLU A 109 10.71 -4.31 7.59
CA GLU A 109 11.60 -3.50 6.76
C GLU A 109 11.09 -2.06 6.62
N MET A 110 9.77 -1.88 6.35
CA MET A 110 9.17 -0.55 6.38
C MET A 110 9.39 0.15 7.73
N ARG A 111 9.19 -0.56 8.84
CA ARG A 111 9.43 0.01 10.18
C ARG A 111 10.90 0.35 10.39
N ARG A 112 11.83 -0.48 9.93
CA ARG A 112 13.28 -0.27 10.05
C ARG A 112 13.73 1.02 9.36
N VAL A 113 13.29 1.25 8.13
CA VAL A 113 13.71 2.41 7.33
C VAL A 113 12.96 3.70 7.67
N THR A 114 11.92 3.63 8.51
CA THR A 114 11.04 4.77 8.81
C THR A 114 11.18 5.22 10.26
N ARG A 115 11.46 6.49 10.52
CA ARG A 115 11.55 7.05 11.89
C ARG A 115 10.20 7.50 12.45
N GLY A 116 9.23 7.86 11.61
CA GLY A 116 7.91 8.34 11.97
C GLY A 116 6.77 7.36 11.63
N PRO A 117 5.62 7.83 11.14
CA PRO A 117 4.48 6.98 10.85
C PRO A 117 4.72 6.00 9.69
N VAL A 118 4.23 4.77 9.86
CA VAL A 118 4.04 3.78 8.79
C VAL A 118 2.55 3.70 8.52
N VAL A 119 2.11 4.17 7.35
CA VAL A 119 0.69 4.26 6.97
C VAL A 119 0.35 3.12 6.02
N VAL A 120 -0.57 2.26 6.42
CA VAL A 120 -1.03 1.13 5.60
C VAL A 120 -2.51 1.29 5.30
N LEU A 121 -2.88 1.36 4.03
CA LEU A 121 -4.27 1.23 3.59
C LEU A 121 -4.51 -0.22 3.17
N THR A 122 -5.47 -0.87 3.80
CA THR A 122 -5.77 -2.29 3.55
C THR A 122 -7.26 -2.59 3.79
N TYR A 123 -7.70 -3.76 3.39
CA TYR A 123 -9.02 -4.29 3.74
C TYR A 123 -8.94 -5.09 5.04
N ASP A 124 -10.01 -5.01 5.83
CA ASP A 124 -10.19 -5.92 6.96
C ASP A 124 -10.80 -7.24 6.45
N PRO A 125 -10.08 -8.38 6.52
CA PRO A 125 -10.61 -9.66 6.07
C PRO A 125 -11.79 -10.16 6.90
N ALA A 126 -12.07 -9.55 8.06
CA ALA A 126 -13.25 -9.84 8.88
C ALA A 126 -14.49 -9.00 8.49
N PHE A 127 -14.34 -7.99 7.63
CA PHE A 127 -15.44 -7.15 7.19
C PHE A 127 -16.39 -7.91 6.27
N ARG A 128 -17.68 -7.95 6.63
CA ARG A 128 -18.72 -8.73 5.90
C ARG A 128 -19.82 -7.87 5.29
N ALA A 129 -19.88 -6.59 5.59
CA ALA A 129 -20.90 -5.68 5.08
C ALA A 129 -20.54 -5.10 3.69
N PHE A 130 -19.87 -5.88 2.86
CA PHE A 130 -19.52 -5.50 1.50
C PHE A 130 -20.50 -6.14 0.51
N TRP A 131 -21.26 -5.32 -0.19
CA TRP A 131 -22.34 -5.76 -1.09
C TRP A 131 -21.91 -6.81 -2.12
N LEU A 132 -20.65 -6.78 -2.55
CA LEU A 132 -20.12 -7.73 -3.54
C LEU A 132 -20.10 -9.18 -3.02
N LEU A 133 -20.04 -9.36 -1.69
CA LEU A 133 -20.08 -10.70 -1.07
C LEU A 133 -21.43 -11.41 -1.24
N ASP A 134 -22.50 -10.65 -1.49
CA ASP A 134 -23.82 -11.21 -1.79
C ASP A 134 -23.83 -11.94 -3.14
N TYR A 135 -22.98 -11.51 -4.07
CA TYR A 135 -22.84 -12.09 -5.40
C TYR A 135 -21.66 -13.07 -5.50
N PHE A 136 -20.60 -12.82 -4.76
CA PHE A 136 -19.34 -13.59 -4.82
C PHE A 136 -18.85 -13.96 -3.41
N PRO A 137 -19.56 -14.85 -2.69
CA PRO A 137 -19.21 -15.20 -1.31
C PRO A 137 -17.82 -15.87 -1.17
N GLN A 138 -17.29 -16.45 -2.25
CA GLN A 138 -15.94 -17.02 -2.30
C GLN A 138 -14.83 -15.99 -2.06
N LEU A 139 -15.08 -14.69 -2.25
CA LEU A 139 -14.11 -13.64 -1.95
C LEU A 139 -13.70 -13.64 -0.48
N VAL A 140 -14.59 -14.04 0.44
CA VAL A 140 -14.27 -14.18 1.87
C VAL A 140 -13.06 -15.10 2.09
N THR A 141 -13.10 -16.29 1.47
CA THR A 141 -12.00 -17.27 1.62
C THR A 141 -10.71 -16.77 0.97
N LEU A 142 -10.82 -16.05 -0.15
CA LEU A 142 -9.69 -15.47 -0.82
C LEU A 142 -9.03 -14.40 0.05
N ASP A 143 -9.82 -13.49 0.60
CA ASP A 143 -9.35 -12.40 1.46
C ASP A 143 -8.72 -12.95 2.75
N GLU A 144 -9.37 -13.90 3.42
CA GLU A 144 -8.83 -14.55 4.62
C GLU A 144 -7.50 -15.28 4.37
N GLY A 145 -7.27 -15.77 3.15
CA GLY A 145 -6.03 -16.43 2.76
C GLY A 145 -4.90 -15.47 2.38
N GLN A 146 -5.22 -14.27 1.94
CA GLN A 146 -4.24 -13.29 1.42
C GLN A 146 -3.99 -12.11 2.35
N MET A 147 -5.03 -11.62 3.02
CA MET A 147 -4.96 -10.43 3.87
C MET A 147 -4.45 -10.78 5.27
N PRO A 148 -3.47 -10.04 5.82
CA PRO A 148 -3.14 -10.13 7.24
C PRO A 148 -4.34 -9.69 8.09
N LYS A 149 -4.50 -10.31 9.26
CA LYS A 149 -5.46 -9.82 10.24
C LYS A 149 -4.99 -8.46 10.78
N LEU A 150 -5.92 -7.57 11.12
CA LEU A 150 -5.55 -6.25 11.66
C LEU A 150 -4.67 -6.35 12.90
N THR A 151 -4.83 -7.41 13.71
CA THR A 151 -3.99 -7.68 14.89
C THR A 151 -2.53 -8.02 14.55
N ASP A 152 -2.24 -8.47 13.34
CA ASP A 152 -0.88 -8.85 12.95
C ASP A 152 -0.04 -7.60 12.66
N TYR A 153 -0.65 -6.53 12.16
CA TYR A 153 0.04 -5.24 11.98
C TYR A 153 0.63 -4.73 13.30
N GLY A 154 -0.11 -4.84 14.40
CA GLY A 154 0.39 -4.45 15.73
C GLY A 154 1.56 -5.30 16.23
N LYS A 155 1.65 -6.57 15.82
CA LYS A 155 2.78 -7.45 16.16
C LYS A 155 4.05 -7.08 15.38
N TRP A 156 3.90 -6.61 14.14
CA TRP A 156 5.01 -6.36 13.22
C TRP A 156 5.50 -4.92 13.24
N LEU A 157 4.60 -3.96 13.44
CA LEU A 157 4.89 -2.52 13.43
C LEU A 157 5.02 -1.89 14.82
N GLY A 158 4.55 -2.57 15.87
CA GLY A 158 4.35 -2.00 17.20
C GLY A 158 2.94 -1.45 17.36
N PRO A 159 2.70 -0.52 18.31
CA PRO A 159 1.37 0.05 18.52
C PRO A 159 0.80 0.67 17.23
N VAL A 160 -0.43 0.28 16.86
CA VAL A 160 -1.13 0.79 15.68
C VAL A 160 -2.43 1.48 16.07
N GLU A 161 -2.77 2.55 15.37
CA GLU A 161 -4.07 3.17 15.36
C GLU A 161 -4.82 2.69 14.11
N ILE A 162 -6.06 2.27 14.24
CA ILE A 162 -6.88 1.78 13.14
C ILE A 162 -8.04 2.75 12.93
N SER A 163 -8.09 3.34 11.74
CA SER A 163 -9.17 4.25 11.34
C SER A 163 -9.92 3.68 10.14
N PRO A 164 -11.26 3.56 10.19
CA PRO A 164 -12.03 3.14 9.04
C PRO A 164 -11.98 4.20 7.94
N VAL A 165 -11.77 3.75 6.70
CA VAL A 165 -11.82 4.60 5.52
C VAL A 165 -13.14 4.34 4.82
N PRO A 166 -14.08 5.31 4.77
CA PRO A 166 -15.34 5.15 4.06
C PRO A 166 -15.09 4.99 2.56
N ILE A 167 -15.65 3.94 1.96
CA ILE A 167 -15.64 3.77 0.51
C ILE A 167 -16.76 4.67 -0.05
N PRO A 168 -16.44 5.63 -0.91
CA PRO A 168 -17.44 6.48 -1.52
C PRO A 168 -18.38 5.68 -2.43
N TYR A 169 -19.68 6.00 -2.41
CA TYR A 169 -20.69 5.31 -3.24
C TYR A 169 -20.66 5.74 -4.72
N ASP A 170 -19.89 6.78 -5.03
CA ASP A 170 -19.77 7.41 -6.34
C ASP A 170 -18.40 7.16 -7.02
N CYS A 171 -17.70 6.14 -6.55
CA CYS A 171 -16.43 5.69 -7.14
C CYS A 171 -16.66 4.67 -8.27
#